data_422f3eb479bc4cbed1ae0a09722f4c87
#
_entry.id   422f3eb479bc4cbed1ae0a09722f4c87
#
_cell.length_a   1.000
_cell.length_b   1.000
_cell.length_c   1.000
_cell.angle_alpha   90.00
_cell.angle_beta   90.00
_cell.angle_gamma   90.00
#
_symmetry.space_group_name_H-M   'P 1'
#
loop_
_entity.id
_entity.type
_entity.pdbx_description
1 polymer ?
#
loop_
_entity_poly.entity_id
_entity_poly.type
_entity_poly.pdbx_seq_one_letter_code
_entity_poly.pdbx_strand_id
1 'polypeptide(L)'
;MAGSGGPTQTGDTIRKPELNLFQIINMSFGFFGIQIGFALQNGNVSRIFQTLGADMSTLPLLWLAGPITGLIMQPIVGYFSDKTWGPLGRRRPYFLIGAILTTLALFIMPNSPYLWVAAGTLWILDASLNITMEPFRAFVGDMLPSKQRPLGYSMQTIFIGAGAVLASIAPFVFNALGVSNEAADGIIPDNVKWSFYIGGAALFMAVMWTVFTTKEYAPEELEQFGKDEDNIFEQEGGIDAAERPESSFFSKWGLIITAFGAAFSAAVYYSNGDQQFYVLGGGLIFLGLLYLFNSGLVKSDRNARNFLSDVLGDLTTMPSVMKRLAVVQFFSWVGLFIMWIYTTPAVALQAWGTADATSGAYQDAGDWVGIMFAVQNGVAALYAFGIAGIARKVGTRSLHAFNLLAGAAGFVGYHFFASQYGLLIPMIGLGMAWGSILALPYAILADALPVRKMGIYMGIFNFFIVLPQILVGGTMGPIMRTLETSVAPMFGGVPLLAILFGAASFCVAAFAMSFVKVERG
;
A
#
# COMPACT_ATOMS: atom_id res chain seq x y z
N MET A 1 27.17 -2.17 -25.32
CA MET A 1 26.73 -3.20 -26.26
C MET A 1 26.46 -4.46 -25.44
N ALA A 2 25.20 -4.73 -25.07
CA ALA A 2 24.83 -5.96 -24.40
C ALA A 2 24.51 -7.00 -25.46
N GLY A 3 25.30 -8.09 -25.49
CA GLY A 3 25.10 -9.20 -26.40
C GLY A 3 23.74 -9.86 -26.10
N SER A 4 22.90 -9.94 -27.12
CA SER A 4 21.73 -10.78 -27.16
C SER A 4 22.17 -12.24 -27.11
N GLY A 5 22.09 -12.86 -25.93
CA GLY A 5 22.12 -14.33 -25.86
C GLY A 5 20.87 -14.84 -26.58
N GLY A 6 21.03 -15.41 -27.75
CA GLY A 6 19.96 -16.06 -28.47
C GLY A 6 19.40 -17.25 -27.67
N PRO A 7 18.17 -17.72 -27.99
CA PRO A 7 17.53 -18.82 -27.27
C PRO A 7 18.36 -20.09 -27.36
N THR A 8 18.74 -20.67 -26.23
CA THR A 8 19.37 -21.99 -26.16
C THR A 8 18.30 -23.05 -26.40
N GLN A 9 18.32 -23.64 -27.59
CA GLN A 9 17.50 -24.81 -27.91
C GLN A 9 18.13 -26.06 -27.29
N THR A 10 17.49 -26.61 -26.30
CA THR A 10 17.68 -28.01 -25.88
C THR A 10 16.30 -28.65 -25.88
N GLY A 11 16.00 -29.37 -26.99
CA GLY A 11 14.79 -30.20 -27.16
C GLY A 11 13.48 -29.47 -26.88
N ASP A 12 12.88 -28.89 -27.92
CA ASP A 12 11.49 -28.40 -28.05
C ASP A 12 10.88 -27.44 -27.00
N THR A 13 11.59 -26.95 -25.98
CA THR A 13 11.10 -25.97 -25.02
C THR A 13 11.90 -24.67 -25.06
N ILE A 14 11.24 -23.56 -25.49
CA ILE A 14 11.87 -22.22 -25.53
C ILE A 14 11.74 -21.59 -24.14
N ARG A 15 12.81 -21.67 -23.34
CA ARG A 15 12.82 -21.09 -21.97
C ARG A 15 13.32 -19.64 -21.98
N LYS A 16 12.77 -18.83 -21.06
CA LYS A 16 13.31 -17.49 -20.79
C LYS A 16 14.79 -17.58 -20.43
N PRO A 17 15.67 -16.76 -21.06
CA PRO A 17 17.09 -16.74 -20.73
C PRO A 17 17.31 -16.26 -19.29
N GLU A 18 18.28 -16.84 -18.59
CA GLU A 18 18.68 -16.38 -17.27
C GLU A 18 19.38 -15.02 -17.38
N LEU A 19 18.96 -14.06 -16.54
CA LEU A 19 19.60 -12.75 -16.44
C LEU A 19 20.74 -12.81 -15.42
N ASN A 20 21.81 -12.06 -15.68
CA ASN A 20 22.88 -11.90 -14.70
C ASN A 20 22.46 -10.94 -13.58
N LEU A 21 23.19 -10.96 -12.45
CA LEU A 21 22.86 -10.15 -11.26
C LEU A 21 22.75 -8.65 -11.57
N PHE A 22 23.62 -8.12 -12.43
CA PHE A 22 23.61 -6.70 -12.79
C PHE A 22 22.35 -6.33 -13.59
N GLN A 23 21.87 -7.19 -14.47
CA GLN A 23 20.62 -7.00 -15.20
C GLN A 23 19.41 -7.03 -14.24
N ILE A 24 19.43 -7.93 -13.25
CA ILE A 24 18.38 -8.00 -12.21
C ILE A 24 18.39 -6.74 -11.33
N ILE A 25 19.57 -6.22 -10.99
CA ILE A 25 19.71 -4.93 -10.28
C ILE A 25 19.12 -3.80 -11.11
N ASN A 26 19.51 -3.67 -12.38
CA ASN A 26 19.04 -2.59 -13.27
C ASN A 26 17.51 -2.61 -13.43
N MET A 27 16.92 -3.79 -13.62
CA MET A 27 15.48 -3.90 -13.77
C MET A 27 14.71 -3.60 -12.48
N SER A 28 15.33 -3.80 -11.33
CA SER A 28 14.68 -3.59 -10.01
C SER A 28 14.94 -2.19 -9.45
N PHE A 29 15.91 -1.45 -9.98
CA PHE A 29 16.36 -0.17 -9.39
C PHE A 29 15.28 0.92 -9.38
N GLY A 30 14.35 0.90 -10.33
CA GLY A 30 13.23 1.84 -10.34
C GLY A 30 12.36 1.79 -9.07
N PHE A 31 12.29 0.63 -8.37
CA PHE A 31 11.61 0.54 -7.08
C PHE A 31 12.21 1.42 -5.99
N PHE A 32 13.52 1.64 -6.01
CA PHE A 32 14.18 2.60 -5.14
C PHE A 32 13.55 4.00 -5.29
N GLY A 33 13.37 4.46 -6.52
CA GLY A 33 12.73 5.74 -6.78
C GLY A 33 11.27 5.79 -6.36
N ILE A 34 10.48 4.79 -6.74
CA ILE A 34 9.04 4.72 -6.36
C ILE A 34 8.88 4.78 -4.85
N GLN A 35 9.73 4.07 -4.11
CA GLN A 35 9.65 4.03 -2.66
C GLN A 35 10.07 5.36 -2.01
N ILE A 36 10.94 6.14 -2.64
CA ILE A 36 11.22 7.52 -2.21
C ILE A 36 9.92 8.34 -2.22
N GLY A 37 9.12 8.25 -3.29
CA GLY A 37 7.84 8.94 -3.39
C GLY A 37 6.88 8.58 -2.24
N PHE A 38 6.67 7.29 -2.00
CA PHE A 38 5.83 6.81 -0.89
C PHE A 38 6.35 7.21 0.49
N ALA A 39 7.66 7.14 0.71
CA ALA A 39 8.23 7.47 2.02
C ALA A 39 8.17 8.96 2.33
N LEU A 40 8.42 9.83 1.35
CA LEU A 40 8.22 11.27 1.49
C LEU A 40 6.76 11.61 1.80
N GLN A 41 5.83 10.98 1.10
CA GLN A 41 4.40 11.11 1.35
C GLN A 41 4.06 10.69 2.78
N ASN A 42 4.39 9.46 3.17
CA ASN A 42 4.02 8.89 4.45
C ASN A 42 4.60 9.67 5.64
N GLY A 43 5.80 10.21 5.49
CA GLY A 43 6.47 10.97 6.55
C GLY A 43 6.04 12.43 6.65
N ASN A 44 5.54 13.05 5.57
CA ASN A 44 5.39 14.50 5.54
C ASN A 44 3.97 15.01 5.19
N VAL A 45 3.10 14.22 4.58
CA VAL A 45 1.81 14.72 4.09
C VAL A 45 0.91 15.21 5.23
N SER A 46 0.83 14.49 6.36
CA SER A 46 0.07 14.98 7.53
C SER A 46 0.62 16.32 8.05
N ARG A 47 1.96 16.45 8.12
CA ARG A 47 2.64 17.69 8.48
C ARG A 47 2.29 18.81 7.51
N ILE A 48 2.41 18.58 6.20
CA ILE A 48 2.07 19.56 5.16
C ILE A 48 0.62 20.02 5.28
N PHE A 49 -0.32 19.09 5.41
CA PHE A 49 -1.74 19.41 5.52
C PHE A 49 -2.03 20.25 6.77
N GLN A 50 -1.47 19.90 7.91
CA GLN A 50 -1.66 20.65 9.15
C GLN A 50 -1.00 22.04 9.11
N THR A 51 0.21 22.15 8.53
CA THR A 51 0.85 23.45 8.29
C THR A 51 -0.04 24.37 7.41
N LEU A 52 -0.76 23.79 6.45
CA LEU A 52 -1.71 24.50 5.59
C LEU A 52 -3.12 24.68 6.21
N GLY A 53 -3.27 24.36 7.51
CA GLY A 53 -4.50 24.61 8.27
C GLY A 53 -5.52 23.48 8.29
N ALA A 54 -5.12 22.24 7.99
CA ALA A 54 -6.01 21.09 8.14
C ALA A 54 -6.24 20.76 9.61
N ASP A 55 -7.52 20.62 9.99
CA ASP A 55 -7.88 20.10 11.29
C ASP A 55 -7.54 18.62 11.44
N MET A 56 -7.18 18.22 12.66
CA MET A 56 -6.86 16.82 13.00
C MET A 56 -7.94 15.85 12.56
N SER A 57 -9.19 16.24 12.70
CA SER A 57 -10.36 15.43 12.34
C SER A 57 -10.59 15.29 10.83
N THR A 58 -10.00 16.18 10.00
CA THR A 58 -10.10 16.12 8.53
C THR A 58 -8.96 15.34 7.89
N LEU A 59 -7.84 15.12 8.61
CA LEU A 59 -6.68 14.40 8.09
C LEU A 59 -7.04 13.03 7.49
N PRO A 60 -7.84 12.16 8.17
CA PRO A 60 -8.16 10.85 7.59
C PRO A 60 -8.87 10.94 6.25
N LEU A 61 -9.75 11.94 6.07
CA LEU A 61 -10.45 12.19 4.81
C LEU A 61 -9.50 12.61 3.69
N LEU A 62 -8.54 13.48 3.99
CA LEU A 62 -7.54 13.95 3.03
C LEU A 62 -6.61 12.81 2.56
N TRP A 63 -6.36 11.82 3.42
CA TRP A 63 -5.56 10.63 3.11
C TRP A 63 -6.28 9.59 2.23
N LEU A 64 -7.56 9.77 1.91
CA LEU A 64 -8.29 8.85 1.03
C LEU A 64 -7.77 8.80 -0.42
N ALA A 65 -6.95 9.77 -0.82
CA ALA A 65 -6.35 9.80 -2.14
C ALA A 65 -5.63 8.47 -2.47
N GLY A 66 -4.75 7.99 -1.57
CA GLY A 66 -3.98 6.75 -1.76
C GLY A 66 -4.85 5.52 -2.01
N PRO A 67 -5.72 5.14 -1.05
CA PRO A 67 -6.55 3.95 -1.20
C PRO A 67 -7.52 4.02 -2.40
N ILE A 68 -8.14 5.17 -2.66
CA ILE A 68 -9.09 5.29 -3.78
C ILE A 68 -8.36 5.22 -5.13
N THR A 69 -7.25 5.94 -5.28
CA THR A 69 -6.47 5.86 -6.52
C THR A 69 -5.86 4.47 -6.72
N GLY A 70 -5.39 3.82 -5.66
CA GLY A 70 -4.91 2.43 -5.72
C GLY A 70 -5.98 1.47 -6.21
N LEU A 71 -7.19 1.57 -5.68
CA LEU A 71 -8.31 0.73 -6.06
C LEU A 71 -8.70 0.88 -7.54
N ILE A 72 -8.62 2.11 -8.07
CA ILE A 72 -9.04 2.44 -9.43
C ILE A 72 -7.89 2.23 -10.43
N MET A 73 -6.72 2.79 -10.13
CA MET A 73 -5.61 2.86 -11.10
C MET A 73 -4.92 1.51 -11.31
N GLN A 74 -4.77 0.69 -10.27
CA GLN A 74 -4.07 -0.60 -10.40
C GLN A 74 -4.73 -1.54 -11.42
N PRO A 75 -6.05 -1.81 -11.38
CA PRO A 75 -6.70 -2.64 -12.40
C PRO A 75 -6.66 -2.05 -13.81
N ILE A 76 -6.88 -0.72 -13.92
CA ILE A 76 -6.87 -0.02 -15.20
C ILE A 76 -5.49 -0.12 -15.85
N VAL A 77 -4.45 0.23 -15.11
CA VAL A 77 -3.08 0.24 -15.61
C VAL A 77 -2.58 -1.19 -15.87
N GLY A 78 -2.92 -2.15 -15.01
CA GLY A 78 -2.65 -3.57 -15.24
C GLY A 78 -3.20 -4.02 -16.60
N TYR A 79 -4.49 -3.81 -16.82
CA TYR A 79 -5.17 -4.18 -18.06
C TYR A 79 -4.57 -3.52 -19.32
N PHE A 80 -4.37 -2.19 -19.28
CA PHE A 80 -3.82 -1.48 -20.43
C PHE A 80 -2.35 -1.82 -20.67
N SER A 81 -1.54 -1.94 -19.62
CA SER A 81 -0.13 -2.29 -19.75
C SER A 81 0.08 -3.70 -20.31
N ASP A 82 -0.88 -4.62 -20.10
CA ASP A 82 -0.85 -5.96 -20.71
C ASP A 82 -1.06 -5.94 -22.22
N LYS A 83 -1.78 -4.95 -22.74
CA LYS A 83 -2.15 -4.84 -24.16
C LYS A 83 -1.27 -3.86 -24.95
N THR A 84 -0.46 -3.08 -24.26
CA THR A 84 0.41 -2.09 -24.91
C THR A 84 1.64 -2.78 -25.49
N TRP A 85 2.02 -2.36 -26.70
CA TRP A 85 3.31 -2.65 -27.30
C TRP A 85 3.73 -1.49 -28.18
N GLY A 86 4.95 -1.00 -28.00
CA GLY A 86 5.47 0.16 -28.74
C GLY A 86 6.99 0.23 -28.71
N PRO A 87 7.59 1.34 -29.18
CA PRO A 87 9.05 1.51 -29.24
C PRO A 87 9.77 1.37 -27.89
N LEU A 88 9.07 1.69 -26.81
CA LEU A 88 9.58 1.53 -25.44
C LEU A 88 9.27 0.16 -24.84
N GLY A 89 8.54 -0.72 -25.52
CA GLY A 89 8.07 -1.99 -25.01
C GLY A 89 6.66 -1.91 -24.46
N ARG A 90 6.34 -2.81 -23.51
CA ARG A 90 5.00 -3.05 -22.94
C ARG A 90 4.80 -2.26 -21.63
N ARG A 91 5.73 -2.38 -20.68
CA ARG A 91 5.63 -1.83 -19.32
C ARG A 91 6.32 -0.47 -19.16
N ARG A 92 7.46 -0.27 -19.85
CA ARG A 92 8.28 0.94 -19.70
C ARG A 92 7.59 2.26 -20.02
N PRO A 93 6.62 2.36 -20.98
CA PRO A 93 5.86 3.60 -21.17
C PRO A 93 5.14 4.05 -19.90
N TYR A 94 4.57 3.12 -19.13
CA TYR A 94 3.88 3.41 -17.86
C TYR A 94 4.85 3.84 -16.77
N PHE A 95 6.06 3.22 -16.72
CA PHE A 95 7.12 3.69 -15.80
C PHE A 95 7.46 5.14 -16.06
N LEU A 96 7.67 5.49 -17.33
CA LEU A 96 8.04 6.84 -17.74
C LEU A 96 6.93 7.86 -17.42
N ILE A 97 5.70 7.58 -17.83
CA ILE A 97 4.57 8.49 -17.61
C ILE A 97 4.33 8.68 -16.11
N GLY A 98 4.28 7.59 -15.35
CA GLY A 98 4.09 7.64 -13.91
C GLY A 98 5.23 8.41 -13.21
N ALA A 99 6.49 8.17 -13.58
CA ALA A 99 7.63 8.88 -13.00
C ALA A 99 7.61 10.39 -13.30
N ILE A 100 7.23 10.80 -14.51
CA ILE A 100 7.07 12.22 -14.86
C ILE A 100 6.00 12.86 -13.98
N LEU A 101 4.81 12.27 -13.93
CA LEU A 101 3.68 12.82 -13.17
C LEU A 101 3.99 12.85 -11.67
N THR A 102 4.60 11.77 -11.13
CA THR A 102 5.01 11.70 -9.72
C THR A 102 6.03 12.78 -9.38
N THR A 103 7.04 12.99 -10.23
CA THR A 103 8.06 14.00 -10.03
C THR A 103 7.46 15.41 -10.03
N LEU A 104 6.56 15.69 -10.97
CA LEU A 104 5.83 16.96 -11.00
C LEU A 104 4.99 17.16 -9.74
N ALA A 105 4.28 16.14 -9.30
CA ALA A 105 3.49 16.19 -8.07
C ALA A 105 4.38 16.42 -6.82
N LEU A 106 5.54 15.76 -6.74
CA LEU A 106 6.51 15.99 -5.66
C LEU A 106 7.10 17.41 -5.67
N PHE A 107 7.21 18.04 -6.84
CA PHE A 107 7.64 19.45 -6.91
C PHE A 107 6.53 20.43 -6.56
N ILE A 108 5.29 20.14 -6.91
CA ILE A 108 4.14 21.01 -6.65
C ILE A 108 3.72 20.97 -5.19
N MET A 109 3.66 19.78 -4.58
CA MET A 109 3.11 19.57 -3.24
C MET A 109 3.73 20.47 -2.17
N PRO A 110 5.06 20.58 -2.01
CA PRO A 110 5.67 21.41 -0.98
C PRO A 110 5.60 22.91 -1.28
N ASN A 111 5.13 23.30 -2.47
CA ASN A 111 4.90 24.69 -2.87
C ASN A 111 3.40 25.06 -2.86
N SER A 112 2.55 24.20 -2.32
CA SER A 112 1.11 24.43 -2.30
C SER A 112 0.76 25.65 -1.44
N PRO A 113 0.10 26.68 -2.01
CA PRO A 113 -0.27 27.87 -1.24
C PRO A 113 -1.52 27.66 -0.38
N TYR A 114 -2.30 26.60 -0.65
CA TYR A 114 -3.56 26.31 0.02
C TYR A 114 -3.73 24.80 0.22
N LEU A 115 -4.44 24.42 1.27
CA LEU A 115 -4.73 23.02 1.61
C LEU A 115 -5.34 22.22 0.44
N TRP A 116 -6.30 22.82 -0.29
CA TRP A 116 -6.95 22.12 -1.41
C TRP A 116 -6.00 21.83 -2.59
N VAL A 117 -4.96 22.68 -2.78
CA VAL A 117 -3.91 22.42 -3.79
C VAL A 117 -3.06 21.22 -3.37
N ALA A 118 -2.62 21.18 -2.12
CA ALA A 118 -1.86 20.06 -1.59
C ALA A 118 -2.69 18.74 -1.64
N ALA A 119 -3.96 18.81 -1.26
CA ALA A 119 -4.88 17.66 -1.32
C ALA A 119 -5.06 17.17 -2.77
N GLY A 120 -5.33 18.06 -3.71
CA GLY A 120 -5.44 17.71 -5.14
C GLY A 120 -4.13 17.14 -5.70
N THR A 121 -2.99 17.68 -5.28
CA THR A 121 -1.66 17.17 -5.67
C THR A 121 -1.42 15.76 -5.10
N LEU A 122 -1.92 15.47 -3.88
CA LEU A 122 -1.83 14.12 -3.32
C LEU A 122 -2.58 13.09 -4.20
N TRP A 123 -3.77 13.44 -4.72
CA TRP A 123 -4.48 12.56 -5.65
C TRP A 123 -3.68 12.27 -6.91
N ILE A 124 -2.99 13.29 -7.47
CA ILE A 124 -2.12 13.11 -8.65
C ILE A 124 -0.90 12.26 -8.28
N LEU A 125 -0.29 12.51 -7.12
CA LEU A 125 0.88 11.77 -6.63
C LEU A 125 0.55 10.28 -6.47
N ASP A 126 -0.52 9.97 -5.75
CA ASP A 126 -0.93 8.59 -5.51
C ASP A 126 -1.33 7.86 -6.80
N ALA A 127 -2.10 8.52 -7.67
CA ALA A 127 -2.46 7.96 -8.96
C ALA A 127 -1.22 7.64 -9.80
N SER A 128 -0.27 8.56 -9.88
CA SER A 128 0.96 8.40 -10.68
C SER A 128 1.93 7.37 -10.11
N LEU A 129 2.05 7.27 -8.78
CA LEU A 129 2.80 6.19 -8.12
C LEU A 129 2.20 4.82 -8.45
N ASN A 130 0.87 4.68 -8.44
CA ASN A 130 0.19 3.45 -8.82
C ASN A 130 0.36 3.11 -10.31
N ILE A 131 0.36 4.13 -11.21
CA ILE A 131 0.66 3.94 -12.64
C ILE A 131 2.05 3.32 -12.84
N THR A 132 3.01 3.71 -12.03
CA THR A 132 4.38 3.21 -12.12
C THR A 132 4.53 1.84 -11.44
N MET A 133 3.99 1.69 -10.24
CA MET A 133 4.24 0.54 -9.36
C MET A 133 3.67 -0.76 -9.91
N GLU A 134 2.44 -0.76 -10.45
CA GLU A 134 1.78 -2.00 -10.87
C GLU A 134 2.50 -2.67 -12.05
N PRO A 135 2.83 -1.95 -13.16
CA PRO A 135 3.61 -2.56 -14.23
C PRO A 135 5.02 -2.99 -13.80
N PHE A 136 5.63 -2.30 -12.83
CA PHE A 136 6.93 -2.72 -12.29
C PHE A 136 6.87 -4.06 -11.56
N ARG A 137 5.80 -4.35 -10.83
CA ARG A 137 5.61 -5.66 -10.19
C ARG A 137 5.49 -6.77 -11.23
N ALA A 138 4.68 -6.54 -12.26
CA ALA A 138 4.49 -7.48 -13.36
C ALA A 138 5.79 -7.69 -14.17
N PHE A 139 6.62 -6.65 -14.30
CA PHE A 139 7.86 -6.67 -15.06
C PHE A 139 8.84 -7.76 -14.60
N VAL A 140 8.92 -8.06 -13.30
CA VAL A 140 9.75 -9.16 -12.78
C VAL A 140 9.29 -10.50 -13.31
N GLY A 141 7.98 -10.75 -13.31
CA GLY A 141 7.39 -11.96 -13.87
C GLY A 141 7.58 -12.08 -15.38
N ASP A 142 7.47 -10.95 -16.10
CA ASP A 142 7.64 -10.90 -17.55
C ASP A 142 9.09 -11.18 -17.97
N MET A 143 10.07 -10.66 -17.20
CA MET A 143 11.50 -10.71 -17.56
C MET A 143 12.24 -11.94 -17.04
N LEU A 144 11.89 -12.46 -15.86
CA LEU A 144 12.66 -13.51 -15.21
C LEU A 144 12.04 -14.90 -15.39
N PRO A 145 12.88 -15.94 -15.67
CA PRO A 145 12.42 -17.31 -15.57
C PRO A 145 12.04 -17.64 -14.14
N SER A 146 11.12 -18.60 -13.93
CA SER A 146 10.54 -18.98 -12.63
C SER A 146 11.60 -19.19 -11.54
N LYS A 147 12.74 -19.79 -11.89
CA LYS A 147 13.88 -20.03 -11.00
C LYS A 147 14.52 -18.74 -10.44
N GLN A 148 14.51 -17.64 -11.20
CA GLN A 148 15.11 -16.35 -10.79
C GLN A 148 14.11 -15.34 -10.23
N ARG A 149 12.79 -15.57 -10.35
CA ARG A 149 11.74 -14.66 -9.81
C ARG A 149 11.92 -14.36 -8.33
N PRO A 150 12.25 -15.34 -7.45
CA PRO A 150 12.49 -15.03 -6.03
C PRO A 150 13.63 -14.03 -5.82
N LEU A 151 14.71 -14.14 -6.61
CA LEU A 151 15.83 -13.19 -6.56
C LEU A 151 15.41 -11.79 -7.03
N GLY A 152 14.62 -11.70 -8.11
CA GLY A 152 14.09 -10.45 -8.61
C GLY A 152 13.22 -9.72 -7.57
N TYR A 153 12.29 -10.41 -6.95
CA TYR A 153 11.46 -9.83 -5.88
C TYR A 153 12.27 -9.46 -4.62
N SER A 154 13.30 -10.24 -4.29
CA SER A 154 14.21 -9.89 -3.19
C SER A 154 14.99 -8.59 -3.49
N MET A 155 15.46 -8.41 -4.73
CA MET A 155 16.11 -7.15 -5.14
C MET A 155 15.16 -5.96 -5.06
N GLN A 156 13.90 -6.13 -5.48
CA GLN A 156 12.88 -5.08 -5.29
C GLN A 156 12.73 -4.72 -3.81
N THR A 157 12.64 -5.71 -2.92
CA THR A 157 12.49 -5.48 -1.48
C THR A 157 13.67 -4.72 -0.90
N ILE A 158 14.90 -5.01 -1.33
CA ILE A 158 16.11 -4.27 -0.91
C ILE A 158 16.01 -2.80 -1.35
N PHE A 159 15.64 -2.53 -2.59
CA PHE A 159 15.51 -1.17 -3.10
C PHE A 159 14.35 -0.41 -2.46
N ILE A 160 13.23 -1.09 -2.18
CA ILE A 160 12.10 -0.54 -1.42
C ILE A 160 12.58 -0.08 -0.04
N GLY A 161 13.30 -0.94 0.69
CA GLY A 161 13.83 -0.61 2.02
C GLY A 161 14.83 0.55 1.99
N ALA A 162 15.78 0.52 1.05
CA ALA A 162 16.79 1.57 0.90
C ALA A 162 16.15 2.93 0.55
N GLY A 163 15.23 2.96 -0.41
CA GLY A 163 14.51 4.17 -0.80
C GLY A 163 13.68 4.75 0.34
N ALA A 164 12.98 3.88 1.09
CA ALA A 164 12.18 4.29 2.24
C ALA A 164 13.04 4.92 3.35
N VAL A 165 14.16 4.30 3.70
CA VAL A 165 15.06 4.83 4.74
C VAL A 165 15.62 6.19 4.33
N LEU A 166 16.19 6.30 3.13
CA LEU A 166 16.82 7.54 2.67
C LEU A 166 15.81 8.70 2.56
N ALA A 167 14.63 8.44 2.03
CA ALA A 167 13.60 9.47 1.90
C ALA A 167 13.03 9.89 3.26
N SER A 168 12.85 8.95 4.18
CA SER A 168 12.32 9.25 5.52
C SER A 168 13.23 10.15 6.33
N ILE A 169 14.56 9.99 6.23
CA ILE A 169 15.53 10.83 6.97
C ILE A 169 15.82 12.15 6.25
N ALA A 170 15.38 12.35 5.02
CA ALA A 170 15.80 13.49 4.20
C ALA A 170 15.54 14.86 4.86
N PRO A 171 14.33 15.18 5.42
CA PRO A 171 14.09 16.47 6.06
C PRO A 171 15.03 16.72 7.24
N PHE A 172 15.29 15.69 8.07
CA PHE A 172 16.23 15.78 9.18
C PHE A 172 17.66 16.05 8.69
N VAL A 173 18.12 15.37 7.65
CA VAL A 173 19.46 15.56 7.07
C VAL A 173 19.61 16.98 6.53
N PHE A 174 18.61 17.49 5.80
CA PHE A 174 18.65 18.87 5.30
C PHE A 174 18.67 19.90 6.42
N ASN A 175 17.90 19.67 7.49
CA ASN A 175 17.95 20.52 8.67
C ASN A 175 19.35 20.49 9.32
N ALA A 176 19.96 19.33 9.51
CA ALA A 176 21.31 19.19 10.01
C ALA A 176 22.39 19.84 9.11
N LEU A 177 22.12 19.98 7.81
CA LEU A 177 22.97 20.70 6.85
C LEU A 177 22.73 22.20 6.83
N GLY A 178 21.83 22.72 7.69
CA GLY A 178 21.55 24.14 7.83
C GLY A 178 20.42 24.66 6.95
N VAL A 179 19.64 23.79 6.29
CA VAL A 179 18.41 24.17 5.62
C VAL A 179 17.30 24.36 6.67
N SER A 180 16.66 25.53 6.69
CA SER A 180 15.67 25.86 7.72
C SER A 180 14.49 24.89 7.74
N ASN A 181 14.11 24.46 8.94
CA ASN A 181 12.83 23.77 9.21
C ASN A 181 11.76 24.73 9.76
N GLU A 182 12.09 26.01 9.91
CA GLU A 182 11.17 27.06 10.30
C GLU A 182 10.68 27.83 9.08
N ALA A 183 9.42 28.19 9.05
CA ALA A 183 8.79 29.01 8.02
C ALA A 183 7.70 29.88 8.65
N ALA A 184 7.24 30.90 7.92
CA ALA A 184 6.08 31.68 8.34
C ALA A 184 4.82 30.80 8.37
N ASP A 185 3.81 31.24 9.13
CA ASP A 185 2.53 30.53 9.27
C ASP A 185 1.91 30.19 7.91
N GLY A 186 1.51 28.96 7.76
CA GLY A 186 0.93 28.46 6.51
C GLY A 186 1.94 28.21 5.38
N ILE A 187 3.25 28.31 5.65
CA ILE A 187 4.31 28.03 4.67
C ILE A 187 5.04 26.75 5.05
N ILE A 188 5.21 25.86 4.08
CA ILE A 188 5.94 24.59 4.28
C ILE A 188 7.44 24.91 4.41
N PRO A 189 8.14 24.34 5.43
CA PRO A 189 9.57 24.57 5.64
C PRO A 189 10.46 24.15 4.47
N ASP A 190 11.59 24.82 4.32
CA ASP A 190 12.49 24.60 3.19
C ASP A 190 13.18 23.22 3.22
N ASN A 191 13.47 22.66 4.40
CA ASN A 191 14.01 21.30 4.51
C ASN A 191 13.04 20.24 3.93
N VAL A 192 11.74 20.43 4.09
CA VAL A 192 10.71 19.58 3.47
C VAL A 192 10.69 19.80 1.97
N LYS A 193 10.69 21.07 1.49
CA LYS A 193 10.72 21.39 0.05
C LYS A 193 11.91 20.70 -0.64
N TRP A 194 13.11 20.86 -0.10
CA TRP A 194 14.31 20.24 -0.66
C TRP A 194 14.25 18.71 -0.64
N SER A 195 13.67 18.12 0.41
CA SER A 195 13.47 16.66 0.46
C SER A 195 12.60 16.17 -0.70
N PHE A 196 11.52 16.91 -1.00
CA PHE A 196 10.62 16.57 -2.10
C PHE A 196 11.27 16.81 -3.47
N TYR A 197 12.05 17.89 -3.65
CA TYR A 197 12.73 18.17 -4.91
C TYR A 197 13.80 17.14 -5.22
N ILE A 198 14.68 16.86 -4.27
CA ILE A 198 15.76 15.89 -4.46
C ILE A 198 15.20 14.49 -4.54
N GLY A 199 14.19 14.16 -3.71
CA GLY A 199 13.50 12.88 -3.79
C GLY A 199 12.78 12.67 -5.11
N GLY A 200 12.10 13.69 -5.65
CA GLY A 200 11.47 13.66 -6.96
C GLY A 200 12.48 13.46 -8.09
N ALA A 201 13.60 14.19 -8.04
CA ALA A 201 14.69 14.03 -9.02
C ALA A 201 15.32 12.62 -8.92
N ALA A 202 15.55 12.11 -7.72
CA ALA A 202 16.09 10.77 -7.50
C ALA A 202 15.13 9.67 -8.00
N LEU A 203 13.81 9.84 -7.75
CA LEU A 203 12.78 8.95 -8.29
C LEU A 203 12.84 8.94 -9.81
N PHE A 204 12.83 10.11 -10.44
CA PHE A 204 12.89 10.22 -11.90
C PHE A 204 14.13 9.54 -12.46
N MET A 205 15.30 9.84 -11.91
CA MET A 205 16.57 9.25 -12.36
C MET A 205 16.59 7.73 -12.17
N ALA A 206 16.09 7.19 -11.06
CA ALA A 206 16.06 5.75 -10.80
C ALA A 206 15.13 5.02 -11.77
N VAL A 207 13.95 5.58 -12.05
CA VAL A 207 13.03 4.99 -13.02
C VAL A 207 13.59 5.09 -14.43
N MET A 208 14.17 6.25 -14.81
CA MET A 208 14.83 6.43 -16.11
C MET A 208 15.97 5.46 -16.30
N TRP A 209 16.79 5.23 -15.27
CA TRP A 209 17.83 4.20 -15.31
C TRP A 209 17.27 2.86 -15.71
N THR A 210 16.21 2.39 -15.05
CA THR A 210 15.55 1.12 -15.40
C THR A 210 15.00 1.15 -16.84
N VAL A 211 14.33 2.22 -17.24
CA VAL A 211 13.76 2.35 -18.60
C VAL A 211 14.82 2.24 -19.69
N PHE A 212 15.98 2.86 -19.50
CA PHE A 212 17.04 2.87 -20.52
C PHE A 212 17.97 1.66 -20.48
N THR A 213 18.14 1.01 -19.32
CA THR A 213 19.07 -0.12 -19.17
C THR A 213 18.42 -1.49 -19.37
N THR A 214 17.07 -1.52 -19.49
CA THR A 214 16.33 -2.77 -19.71
C THR A 214 15.69 -2.82 -21.09
N LYS A 215 15.47 -4.03 -21.60
CA LYS A 215 14.75 -4.29 -22.85
C LYS A 215 13.74 -5.41 -22.60
N GLU A 216 12.50 -5.18 -23.01
CA GLU A 216 11.42 -6.14 -22.85
C GLU A 216 11.39 -7.17 -23.98
N TYR A 217 10.86 -8.35 -23.69
CA TYR A 217 10.55 -9.36 -24.70
C TYR A 217 9.31 -8.96 -25.49
N ALA A 218 9.31 -9.28 -26.80
CA ALA A 218 8.14 -9.08 -27.64
C ALA A 218 6.95 -9.94 -27.17
N PRO A 219 5.70 -9.50 -27.42
CA PRO A 219 4.52 -10.29 -27.06
C PRO A 219 4.56 -11.72 -27.58
N GLU A 220 5.04 -11.91 -28.82
CA GLU A 220 5.17 -13.21 -29.45
C GLU A 220 6.21 -14.12 -28.74
N GLU A 221 7.29 -13.52 -28.21
CA GLU A 221 8.30 -14.23 -27.42
C GLU A 221 7.72 -14.63 -26.05
N LEU A 222 6.96 -13.73 -25.42
CA LEU A 222 6.30 -14.01 -24.13
C LEU A 222 5.25 -15.12 -24.26
N GLU A 223 4.47 -15.15 -25.35
CA GLU A 223 3.52 -16.24 -25.62
C GLU A 223 4.22 -17.60 -25.82
N GLN A 224 5.38 -17.60 -26.47
CA GLN A 224 6.18 -18.83 -26.64
C GLN A 224 6.71 -19.33 -25.30
N PHE A 225 7.18 -18.44 -24.42
CA PHE A 225 7.60 -18.79 -23.05
C PHE A 225 6.44 -19.26 -22.18
N GLY A 226 5.23 -18.70 -22.36
CA GLY A 226 4.03 -19.03 -21.58
C GLY A 226 3.49 -20.42 -21.90
N LYS A 227 3.55 -20.87 -23.16
CA LYS A 227 3.08 -22.20 -23.55
C LYS A 227 3.76 -23.34 -22.83
N ASP A 228 5.02 -23.15 -22.44
CA ASP A 228 5.77 -24.16 -21.68
C ASP A 228 5.45 -24.15 -20.20
N GLU A 229 5.17 -22.98 -19.63
CA GLU A 229 4.71 -22.85 -18.23
C GLU A 229 3.28 -23.40 -18.07
N ASP A 230 2.37 -23.14 -19.01
CA ASP A 230 0.99 -23.65 -18.99
C ASP A 230 0.91 -25.18 -19.11
N ASN A 231 1.77 -25.81 -19.90
CA ASN A 231 1.79 -27.27 -20.03
C ASN A 231 2.22 -28.00 -18.75
N ILE A 232 3.00 -27.36 -17.87
CA ILE A 232 3.38 -27.93 -16.57
C ILE A 232 2.18 -27.82 -15.60
N PHE A 233 1.33 -26.79 -15.75
CA PHE A 233 0.19 -26.53 -14.87
C PHE A 233 -1.11 -27.24 -15.29
N GLU A 234 -1.28 -27.63 -16.55
CA GLU A 234 -2.43 -28.43 -17.01
C GLU A 234 -2.41 -29.87 -16.44
N GLN A 235 -1.26 -30.37 -15.97
CA GLN A 235 -1.13 -31.72 -15.41
C GLN A 235 -1.46 -31.79 -13.91
N GLU A 236 -1.49 -30.68 -13.16
CA GLU A 236 -1.94 -30.65 -11.78
C GLU A 236 -3.40 -30.20 -11.74
N GLY A 237 -4.32 -31.17 -11.59
CA GLY A 237 -5.76 -31.04 -11.67
C GLY A 237 -6.31 -29.76 -11.04
N GLY A 238 -6.73 -28.83 -11.90
CA GLY A 238 -7.38 -27.60 -11.46
C GLY A 238 -8.66 -27.93 -10.70
N ILE A 239 -8.86 -27.30 -9.54
CA ILE A 239 -10.16 -27.28 -8.85
C ILE A 239 -11.19 -26.81 -9.88
N ASP A 240 -12.21 -27.63 -10.10
CA ASP A 240 -13.35 -27.33 -10.96
C ASP A 240 -13.80 -25.89 -10.69
N ALA A 241 -14.06 -25.13 -11.76
CA ALA A 241 -14.52 -23.77 -11.64
C ALA A 241 -15.75 -23.77 -10.72
N ALA A 242 -15.56 -23.32 -9.47
CA ALA A 242 -16.64 -23.18 -8.53
C ALA A 242 -17.80 -22.50 -9.26
N GLU A 243 -19.02 -23.04 -9.17
CA GLU A 243 -20.17 -22.49 -9.87
C GLU A 243 -20.23 -20.98 -9.61
N ARG A 244 -20.05 -20.21 -10.66
CA ARG A 244 -20.11 -18.75 -10.54
C ARG A 244 -21.49 -18.36 -10.03
N PRO A 245 -21.57 -17.41 -9.09
CA PRO A 245 -22.84 -16.97 -8.58
C PRO A 245 -23.78 -16.54 -9.70
N GLU A 246 -25.04 -16.90 -9.57
CA GLU A 246 -26.07 -16.52 -10.53
C GLU A 246 -26.35 -15.01 -10.50
N SER A 247 -26.90 -14.46 -11.59
CA SER A 247 -27.37 -13.08 -11.66
C SER A 247 -28.27 -12.69 -10.48
N SER A 248 -29.10 -13.63 -10.00
CA SER A 248 -29.97 -13.48 -8.83
C SER A 248 -29.22 -13.15 -7.55
N PHE A 249 -28.04 -13.75 -7.33
CA PHE A 249 -27.17 -13.44 -6.20
C PHE A 249 -26.70 -11.99 -6.25
N PHE A 250 -26.16 -11.56 -7.39
CA PHE A 250 -25.67 -10.19 -7.57
C PHE A 250 -26.80 -9.15 -7.48
N SER A 251 -27.99 -9.43 -8.01
CA SER A 251 -29.17 -8.56 -7.87
C SER A 251 -29.57 -8.40 -6.41
N LYS A 252 -29.70 -9.53 -5.69
CA LYS A 252 -30.12 -9.52 -4.29
C LYS A 252 -29.15 -8.73 -3.41
N TRP A 253 -27.86 -9.06 -3.47
CA TRP A 253 -26.87 -8.38 -2.66
C TRP A 253 -26.65 -6.95 -3.10
N GLY A 254 -26.69 -6.65 -4.41
CA GLY A 254 -26.63 -5.30 -4.93
C GLY A 254 -27.74 -4.40 -4.37
N LEU A 255 -28.99 -4.88 -4.37
CA LEU A 255 -30.12 -4.15 -3.78
C LEU A 255 -29.95 -3.95 -2.27
N ILE A 256 -29.57 -4.99 -1.54
CA ILE A 256 -29.37 -4.93 -0.07
C ILE A 256 -28.29 -3.91 0.28
N ILE A 257 -27.13 -3.98 -0.38
CA ILE A 257 -25.98 -3.10 -0.10
C ILE A 257 -26.33 -1.65 -0.48
N THR A 258 -26.96 -1.43 -1.64
CA THR A 258 -27.41 -0.08 -2.07
C THR A 258 -28.43 0.50 -1.09
N ALA A 259 -29.45 -0.29 -0.71
CA ALA A 259 -30.48 0.15 0.22
C ALA A 259 -29.90 0.46 1.61
N PHE A 260 -28.96 -0.36 2.09
CA PHE A 260 -28.28 -0.11 3.36
C PHE A 260 -27.42 1.16 3.30
N GLY A 261 -26.66 1.38 2.22
CA GLY A 261 -25.88 2.61 2.02
C GLY A 261 -26.75 3.86 1.94
N ALA A 262 -27.88 3.76 1.25
CA ALA A 262 -28.85 4.86 1.17
C ALA A 262 -29.52 5.14 2.52
N ALA A 263 -29.95 4.10 3.26
CA ALA A 263 -30.52 4.23 4.58
C ALA A 263 -29.52 4.81 5.58
N PHE A 264 -28.24 4.36 5.53
CA PHE A 264 -27.17 4.92 6.34
C PHE A 264 -26.94 6.40 6.03
N SER A 265 -26.84 6.78 4.75
CA SER A 265 -26.70 8.18 4.35
C SER A 265 -27.90 9.04 4.78
N ALA A 266 -29.12 8.51 4.65
CA ALA A 266 -30.32 9.17 5.14
C ALA A 266 -30.29 9.33 6.67
N ALA A 267 -29.87 8.31 7.42
CA ALA A 267 -29.71 8.40 8.88
C ALA A 267 -28.71 9.50 9.27
N VAL A 268 -27.56 9.60 8.59
CA VAL A 268 -26.58 10.68 8.78
C VAL A 268 -27.23 12.05 8.53
N TYR A 269 -28.01 12.18 7.45
CA TYR A 269 -28.70 13.42 7.11
C TYR A 269 -29.72 13.83 8.20
N TYR A 270 -30.62 12.94 8.58
CA TYR A 270 -31.69 13.25 9.54
C TYR A 270 -31.19 13.42 10.98
N SER A 271 -30.07 12.77 11.36
CA SER A 271 -29.45 12.95 12.67
C SER A 271 -28.53 14.17 12.76
N ASN A 272 -28.38 14.95 11.67
CA ASN A 272 -27.33 15.96 11.54
C ASN A 272 -25.94 15.39 11.87
N GLY A 273 -25.71 14.15 11.49
CA GLY A 273 -24.45 13.45 11.70
C GLY A 273 -23.30 14.04 10.90
N ASP A 274 -22.10 13.62 11.24
CA ASP A 274 -20.89 14.11 10.58
C ASP A 274 -20.88 13.75 9.10
N GLN A 275 -20.62 14.75 8.24
CA GLN A 275 -20.65 14.61 6.79
C GLN A 275 -19.59 13.62 6.25
N GLN A 276 -18.51 13.36 6.99
CA GLN A 276 -17.50 12.39 6.58
C GLN A 276 -18.08 10.95 6.48
N PHE A 277 -19.14 10.64 7.22
CA PHE A 277 -19.83 9.36 7.10
C PHE A 277 -20.46 9.11 5.71
N TYR A 278 -20.69 10.16 4.92
CA TYR A 278 -21.14 9.97 3.52
C TYR A 278 -20.13 9.24 2.65
N VAL A 279 -18.83 9.20 3.02
CA VAL A 279 -17.83 8.37 2.36
C VAL A 279 -18.21 6.88 2.44
N LEU A 280 -18.65 6.44 3.62
CA LEU A 280 -19.12 5.06 3.80
C LEU A 280 -20.45 4.81 3.10
N GLY A 281 -21.43 5.70 3.30
CA GLY A 281 -22.73 5.57 2.64
C GLY A 281 -22.61 5.55 1.12
N GLY A 282 -21.84 6.49 0.55
CA GLY A 282 -21.54 6.57 -0.88
C GLY A 282 -20.76 5.36 -1.39
N GLY A 283 -19.76 4.89 -0.64
CA GLY A 283 -19.00 3.68 -0.98
C GLY A 283 -19.86 2.43 -1.01
N LEU A 284 -20.78 2.26 -0.06
CA LEU A 284 -21.74 1.16 -0.06
C LEU A 284 -22.74 1.25 -1.23
N ILE A 285 -23.27 2.44 -1.52
CA ILE A 285 -24.13 2.65 -2.68
C ILE A 285 -23.38 2.29 -3.97
N PHE A 286 -22.15 2.78 -4.13
CA PHE A 286 -21.32 2.48 -5.30
C PHE A 286 -21.05 0.98 -5.44
N LEU A 287 -20.68 0.29 -4.36
CA LEU A 287 -20.48 -1.16 -4.37
C LEU A 287 -21.77 -1.90 -4.75
N GLY A 288 -22.90 -1.52 -4.16
CA GLY A 288 -24.19 -2.12 -4.49
C GLY A 288 -24.58 -1.92 -5.95
N LEU A 289 -24.32 -0.74 -6.50
CA LEU A 289 -24.54 -0.45 -7.92
C LEU A 289 -23.61 -1.27 -8.83
N LEU A 290 -22.35 -1.51 -8.43
CA LEU A 290 -21.45 -2.42 -9.15
C LEU A 290 -22.00 -3.86 -9.18
N TYR A 291 -22.55 -4.34 -8.07
CA TYR A 291 -23.20 -5.65 -8.01
C TYR A 291 -24.42 -5.72 -8.95
N LEU A 292 -25.26 -4.68 -8.95
CA LEU A 292 -26.43 -4.60 -9.84
C LEU A 292 -26.02 -4.55 -11.31
N PHE A 293 -25.02 -3.76 -11.64
CA PHE A 293 -24.46 -3.70 -12.99
C PHE A 293 -23.92 -5.05 -13.44
N ASN A 294 -23.13 -5.72 -12.57
CA ASN A 294 -22.64 -7.06 -12.84
C ASN A 294 -23.76 -8.09 -13.02
N SER A 295 -24.84 -7.97 -12.24
CA SER A 295 -26.03 -8.80 -12.42
C SER A 295 -26.62 -8.68 -13.82
N GLY A 296 -26.68 -7.46 -14.36
CA GLY A 296 -27.12 -7.20 -15.74
C GLY A 296 -26.20 -7.87 -16.78
N LEU A 297 -24.88 -7.78 -16.58
CA LEU A 297 -23.90 -8.41 -17.46
C LEU A 297 -24.04 -9.95 -17.47
N VAL A 298 -24.10 -10.57 -16.27
CA VAL A 298 -24.24 -12.02 -16.12
C VAL A 298 -25.58 -12.52 -16.70
N LYS A 299 -26.64 -11.72 -16.61
CA LYS A 299 -27.96 -12.06 -17.20
C LYS A 299 -27.94 -12.00 -18.72
N SER A 300 -27.19 -11.06 -19.30
CA SER A 300 -27.08 -10.90 -20.76
C SER A 300 -26.22 -12.00 -21.39
N ASP A 301 -25.11 -12.36 -20.77
CA ASP A 301 -24.27 -13.48 -21.20
C ASP A 301 -23.58 -14.12 -19.97
N ARG A 302 -24.06 -15.32 -19.59
CA ARG A 302 -23.53 -16.07 -18.45
C ARG A 302 -22.08 -16.53 -18.66
N ASN A 303 -21.63 -16.64 -19.90
CA ASN A 303 -20.28 -17.09 -20.26
C ASN A 303 -19.34 -15.92 -20.56
N ALA A 304 -19.85 -14.69 -20.62
CA ALA A 304 -19.00 -13.52 -20.83
C ALA A 304 -18.00 -13.38 -19.69
N ARG A 305 -16.74 -13.55 -20.05
CA ARG A 305 -15.62 -13.28 -19.14
C ARG A 305 -15.32 -11.79 -19.22
N ASN A 306 -15.82 -11.05 -18.26
CA ASN A 306 -15.41 -9.67 -18.04
C ASN A 306 -14.75 -9.53 -16.66
N PHE A 307 -13.83 -8.60 -16.56
CA PHE A 307 -13.06 -8.34 -15.35
C PHE A 307 -13.92 -8.22 -14.08
N LEU A 308 -15.05 -7.50 -14.17
CA LEU A 308 -15.91 -7.26 -13.01
C LEU A 308 -16.61 -8.55 -12.54
N SER A 309 -17.13 -9.36 -13.47
CA SER A 309 -17.76 -10.64 -13.14
C SER A 309 -16.76 -11.63 -12.54
N ASP A 310 -15.53 -11.65 -13.04
CA ASP A 310 -14.48 -12.51 -12.53
C ASP A 310 -14.08 -12.09 -11.10
N VAL A 311 -13.82 -10.81 -10.86
CA VAL A 311 -13.43 -10.29 -9.54
C VAL A 311 -14.55 -10.47 -8.51
N LEU A 312 -15.78 -10.08 -8.82
CA LEU A 312 -16.91 -10.21 -7.88
C LEU A 312 -17.31 -11.67 -7.66
N GLY A 313 -17.20 -12.52 -8.68
CA GLY A 313 -17.42 -13.96 -8.57
C GLY A 313 -16.39 -14.61 -7.65
N ASP A 314 -15.11 -14.39 -7.91
CA ASP A 314 -14.02 -14.95 -7.10
C ASP A 314 -13.98 -14.38 -5.68
N LEU A 315 -14.42 -13.13 -5.46
CA LEU A 315 -14.59 -12.56 -4.11
C LEU A 315 -15.59 -13.36 -3.27
N THR A 316 -16.68 -13.86 -3.89
CA THR A 316 -17.71 -14.63 -3.18
C THR A 316 -17.28 -16.08 -2.91
N THR A 317 -16.48 -16.65 -3.81
CA THR A 317 -16.02 -18.05 -3.78
C THR A 317 -14.61 -18.22 -3.16
N MET A 318 -14.09 -17.16 -2.52
CA MET A 318 -12.76 -17.19 -1.87
C MET A 318 -12.56 -18.42 -0.98
N PRO A 319 -11.36 -19.06 -1.02
CA PRO A 319 -10.98 -20.13 -0.09
C PRO A 319 -11.10 -19.71 1.39
N SER A 320 -11.40 -20.66 2.26
CA SER A 320 -11.60 -20.38 3.69
C SER A 320 -10.37 -19.76 4.36
N VAL A 321 -9.16 -20.14 3.95
CA VAL A 321 -7.90 -19.55 4.42
C VAL A 321 -7.82 -18.09 4.04
N MET A 322 -8.15 -17.74 2.78
CA MET A 322 -8.14 -16.36 2.30
C MET A 322 -9.16 -15.49 3.05
N LYS A 323 -10.39 -15.99 3.31
CA LYS A 323 -11.40 -15.27 4.10
C LYS A 323 -10.91 -14.92 5.51
N ARG A 324 -10.20 -15.85 6.17
CA ARG A 324 -9.64 -15.63 7.51
C ARG A 324 -8.46 -14.67 7.48
N LEU A 325 -7.57 -14.81 6.50
CA LEU A 325 -6.46 -13.86 6.29
C LEU A 325 -6.95 -12.47 5.93
N ALA A 326 -8.07 -12.35 5.22
CA ALA A 326 -8.69 -11.07 4.89
C ALA A 326 -9.05 -10.26 6.15
N VAL A 327 -9.55 -10.93 7.21
CA VAL A 327 -9.81 -10.28 8.50
C VAL A 327 -8.51 -9.80 9.16
N VAL A 328 -7.45 -10.61 9.12
CA VAL A 328 -6.13 -10.24 9.65
C VAL A 328 -5.58 -9.02 8.91
N GLN A 329 -5.60 -9.06 7.58
CA GLN A 329 -5.14 -7.93 6.74
C GLN A 329 -5.96 -6.68 7.02
N PHE A 330 -7.28 -6.79 7.06
CA PHE A 330 -8.17 -5.67 7.32
C PHE A 330 -7.75 -4.90 8.56
N PHE A 331 -7.64 -5.58 9.71
CA PHE A 331 -7.26 -4.92 10.96
C PHE A 331 -5.79 -4.49 11.00
N SER A 332 -4.89 -5.21 10.35
CA SER A 332 -3.49 -4.77 10.21
C SER A 332 -3.38 -3.45 9.47
N TRP A 333 -4.13 -3.28 8.37
CA TRP A 333 -4.10 -2.05 7.57
C TRP A 333 -4.88 -0.89 8.19
N VAL A 334 -5.90 -1.16 9.03
CA VAL A 334 -6.49 -0.12 9.89
C VAL A 334 -5.41 0.50 10.78
N GLY A 335 -4.64 -0.31 11.49
CA GLY A 335 -3.58 0.17 12.37
C GLY A 335 -2.48 0.94 11.65
N LEU A 336 -2.01 0.43 10.50
CA LEU A 336 -0.98 1.10 9.69
C LEU A 336 -1.46 2.44 9.15
N PHE A 337 -2.70 2.52 8.67
CA PHE A 337 -3.22 3.77 8.12
C PHE A 337 -3.40 4.84 9.21
N ILE A 338 -3.87 4.44 10.40
CA ILE A 338 -3.89 5.32 11.58
C ILE A 338 -2.47 5.81 11.92
N MET A 339 -1.48 4.94 11.86
CA MET A 339 -0.09 5.31 12.11
C MET A 339 0.37 6.42 11.18
N TRP A 340 0.20 6.27 9.87
CA TRP A 340 0.66 7.29 8.92
C TRP A 340 -0.04 8.64 9.08
N ILE A 341 -1.32 8.64 9.47
CA ILE A 341 -2.09 9.86 9.67
C ILE A 341 -1.68 10.58 10.96
N TYR A 342 -1.57 9.84 12.08
CA TYR A 342 -1.52 10.43 13.42
C TYR A 342 -0.14 10.40 14.09
N THR A 343 0.90 9.78 13.49
CA THR A 343 2.22 9.73 14.12
C THR A 343 2.81 11.12 14.33
N THR A 344 2.81 11.98 13.32
CA THR A 344 3.39 13.33 13.45
C THR A 344 2.72 14.13 14.57
N PRO A 345 1.38 14.31 14.60
CA PRO A 345 0.75 15.04 15.70
C PRO A 345 0.88 14.34 17.06
N ALA A 346 0.93 13.00 17.11
CA ALA A 346 1.13 12.28 18.36
C ALA A 346 2.54 12.50 18.93
N VAL A 347 3.56 12.45 18.09
CA VAL A 347 4.96 12.69 18.47
C VAL A 347 5.16 14.15 18.88
N ALA A 348 4.61 15.11 18.14
CA ALA A 348 4.69 16.52 18.47
C ALA A 348 4.07 16.80 19.85
N LEU A 349 2.93 16.22 20.14
CA LEU A 349 2.28 16.38 21.43
C LEU A 349 3.07 15.69 22.55
N GLN A 350 3.53 14.45 22.33
CA GLN A 350 4.14 13.62 23.36
C GLN A 350 5.57 14.05 23.72
N ALA A 351 6.41 14.40 22.75
CA ALA A 351 7.82 14.67 22.96
C ALA A 351 8.19 16.15 22.89
N TRP A 352 7.41 16.97 22.20
CA TRP A 352 7.64 18.42 22.08
C TRP A 352 6.57 19.26 22.79
N GLY A 353 5.49 18.63 23.31
CA GLY A 353 4.44 19.30 24.09
C GLY A 353 3.63 20.30 23.29
N THR A 354 3.57 20.17 21.96
CA THR A 354 2.86 21.09 21.09
C THR A 354 1.80 20.42 20.21
N ALA A 355 0.67 21.07 20.04
CA ALA A 355 -0.34 20.74 19.04
C ALA A 355 -0.39 21.78 17.90
N ASP A 356 0.40 22.86 18.02
CA ASP A 356 0.44 23.93 17.04
C ASP A 356 1.32 23.54 15.85
N ALA A 357 0.66 23.22 14.74
CA ALA A 357 1.31 22.75 13.51
C ALA A 357 2.18 23.82 12.82
N THR A 358 2.04 25.10 13.20
CA THR A 358 2.84 26.20 12.65
C THR A 358 4.11 26.46 13.47
N SER A 359 4.19 25.89 14.69
CA SER A 359 5.35 26.09 15.58
C SER A 359 6.60 25.37 15.10
N GLY A 360 7.78 25.93 15.37
CA GLY A 360 9.07 25.29 15.12
C GLY A 360 9.20 23.93 15.81
N ALA A 361 8.69 23.82 17.05
CA ALA A 361 8.68 22.57 17.79
C ALA A 361 7.88 21.44 17.07
N TYR A 362 6.76 21.78 16.41
CA TYR A 362 6.02 20.83 15.60
C TYR A 362 6.82 20.40 14.35
N GLN A 363 7.53 21.34 13.74
CA GLN A 363 8.38 21.06 12.59
C GLN A 363 9.55 20.16 12.96
N ASP A 364 10.19 20.37 14.14
CA ASP A 364 11.22 19.48 14.69
C ASP A 364 10.68 18.06 14.94
N ALA A 365 9.48 17.96 15.49
CA ALA A 365 8.81 16.67 15.67
C ALA A 365 8.56 15.96 14.33
N GLY A 366 8.17 16.70 13.29
CA GLY A 366 7.99 16.17 11.94
C GLY A 366 9.30 15.60 11.34
N ASP A 367 10.42 16.30 11.52
CA ASP A 367 11.74 15.82 11.11
C ASP A 367 12.12 14.53 11.86
N TRP A 368 11.81 14.48 13.17
CA TRP A 368 12.06 13.29 13.98
C TRP A 368 11.18 12.10 13.59
N VAL A 369 9.94 12.32 13.19
CA VAL A 369 9.07 11.27 12.65
C VAL A 369 9.69 10.62 11.41
N GLY A 370 10.38 11.39 10.58
CA GLY A 370 11.20 10.84 9.49
C GLY A 370 12.24 9.82 9.98
N ILE A 371 12.97 10.14 11.06
CA ILE A 371 13.90 9.20 11.70
C ILE A 371 13.18 7.96 12.24
N MET A 372 12.03 8.15 12.89
CA MET A 372 11.22 7.04 13.40
C MET A 372 10.80 6.09 12.29
N PHE A 373 10.29 6.61 11.16
CA PHE A 373 9.93 5.79 10.00
C PHE A 373 11.16 5.15 9.33
N ALA A 374 12.31 5.80 9.33
CA ALA A 374 13.56 5.20 8.86
C ALA A 374 13.95 4.00 9.72
N VAL A 375 13.84 4.10 11.05
CA VAL A 375 14.08 2.98 11.99
C VAL A 375 13.07 1.85 11.74
N GLN A 376 11.77 2.17 11.60
CA GLN A 376 10.74 1.19 11.31
C GLN A 376 11.03 0.42 10.02
N ASN A 377 11.32 1.13 8.91
CA ASN A 377 11.62 0.51 7.62
C ASN A 377 12.95 -0.25 7.64
N GLY A 378 13.96 0.27 8.35
CA GLY A 378 15.24 -0.39 8.54
C GLY A 378 15.09 -1.70 9.31
N VAL A 379 14.34 -1.70 10.42
CA VAL A 379 14.01 -2.92 11.18
C VAL A 379 13.24 -3.90 10.31
N ALA A 380 12.24 -3.46 9.56
CA ALA A 380 11.47 -4.33 8.67
C ALA A 380 12.36 -5.00 7.62
N ALA A 381 13.25 -4.24 6.98
CA ALA A 381 14.17 -4.74 5.98
C ALA A 381 15.17 -5.76 6.57
N LEU A 382 15.78 -5.45 7.71
CA LEU A 382 16.70 -6.37 8.40
C LEU A 382 15.98 -7.64 8.89
N TYR A 383 14.79 -7.47 9.44
CA TYR A 383 13.98 -8.58 9.93
C TYR A 383 13.53 -9.52 8.79
N ALA A 384 13.27 -9.00 7.60
CA ALA A 384 12.87 -9.76 6.43
C ALA A 384 13.90 -10.85 6.04
N PHE A 385 15.20 -10.61 6.25
CA PHE A 385 16.24 -11.62 5.98
C PHE A 385 16.10 -12.87 6.88
N GLY A 386 15.65 -12.68 8.13
CA GLY A 386 15.52 -13.76 9.11
C GLY A 386 14.14 -14.41 9.18
N ILE A 387 13.08 -13.71 8.72
CA ILE A 387 11.68 -14.07 8.97
C ILE A 387 11.31 -15.48 8.47
N ALA A 388 11.77 -15.87 7.28
CA ALA A 388 11.52 -17.19 6.73
C ALA A 388 12.20 -18.31 7.55
N GLY A 389 13.42 -18.05 8.07
CA GLY A 389 14.14 -18.98 8.95
C GLY A 389 13.43 -19.17 10.30
N ILE A 390 12.94 -18.08 10.88
CA ILE A 390 12.18 -18.11 12.14
C ILE A 390 10.82 -18.79 11.92
N ALA A 391 10.12 -18.47 10.82
CA ALA A 391 8.82 -19.05 10.47
C ALA A 391 8.88 -20.58 10.36
N ARG A 392 9.96 -21.14 9.80
CA ARG A 392 10.16 -22.60 9.74
C ARG A 392 10.27 -23.24 11.13
N LYS A 393 10.78 -22.53 12.14
CA LYS A 393 10.96 -23.07 13.50
C LYS A 393 9.70 -22.94 14.36
N VAL A 394 9.03 -21.79 14.31
CA VAL A 394 7.90 -21.48 15.21
C VAL A 394 6.54 -21.54 14.53
N GLY A 395 6.52 -21.72 13.22
CA GLY A 395 5.33 -21.68 12.38
C GLY A 395 4.96 -20.26 11.93
N THR A 396 4.58 -20.12 10.66
CA THR A 396 4.25 -18.85 10.01
C THR A 396 3.12 -18.12 10.73
N ARG A 397 2.08 -18.84 11.14
CA ARG A 397 0.93 -18.33 11.88
C ARG A 397 1.32 -17.68 13.21
N SER A 398 2.07 -18.43 14.04
CA SER A 398 2.47 -17.98 15.38
C SER A 398 3.41 -16.78 15.30
N LEU A 399 4.33 -16.80 14.33
CA LEU A 399 5.25 -15.70 14.09
C LEU A 399 4.52 -14.43 13.67
N HIS A 400 3.55 -14.52 12.76
CA HIS A 400 2.78 -13.35 12.32
C HIS A 400 1.96 -12.75 13.47
N ALA A 401 1.27 -13.59 14.26
CA ALA A 401 0.54 -13.14 15.43
C ALA A 401 1.46 -12.45 16.46
N PHE A 402 2.63 -13.02 16.73
CA PHE A 402 3.63 -12.41 17.62
C PHE A 402 4.10 -11.04 17.10
N ASN A 403 4.39 -10.92 15.81
CA ASN A 403 4.83 -9.67 15.21
C ASN A 403 3.74 -8.58 15.25
N LEU A 404 2.46 -8.95 15.06
CA LEU A 404 1.35 -8.02 15.23
C LEU A 404 1.22 -7.55 16.68
N LEU A 405 1.40 -8.43 17.67
CA LEU A 405 1.42 -8.04 19.09
C LEU A 405 2.64 -7.15 19.42
N ALA A 406 3.79 -7.42 18.84
CA ALA A 406 4.97 -6.54 18.97
C ALA A 406 4.68 -5.15 18.38
N GLY A 407 3.97 -5.07 17.24
CA GLY A 407 3.51 -3.80 16.68
C GLY A 407 2.47 -3.11 17.56
N ALA A 408 1.53 -3.85 18.15
CA ALA A 408 0.57 -3.30 19.11
C ALA A 408 1.28 -2.71 20.34
N ALA A 409 2.28 -3.41 20.88
CA ALA A 409 3.13 -2.90 21.96
C ALA A 409 3.91 -1.65 21.51
N GLY A 410 4.36 -1.59 20.24
CA GLY A 410 4.95 -0.40 19.66
C GLY A 410 3.98 0.79 19.70
N PHE A 411 2.72 0.65 19.27
CA PHE A 411 1.73 1.72 19.39
C PHE A 411 1.49 2.16 20.84
N VAL A 412 1.35 1.23 21.77
CA VAL A 412 1.19 1.54 23.20
C VAL A 412 2.44 2.26 23.75
N GLY A 413 3.61 1.95 23.24
CA GLY A 413 4.88 2.57 23.59
C GLY A 413 4.91 4.09 23.42
N TYR A 414 4.11 4.67 22.50
CA TYR A 414 4.01 6.12 22.35
C TYR A 414 3.58 6.82 23.64
N HIS A 415 2.84 6.15 24.53
CA HIS A 415 2.39 6.71 25.81
C HIS A 415 3.42 6.62 26.92
N PHE A 416 4.37 5.68 26.81
CA PHE A 416 5.38 5.47 27.86
C PHE A 416 6.68 6.24 27.62
N PHE A 417 6.96 6.59 26.36
CA PHE A 417 8.19 7.28 26.01
C PHE A 417 7.89 8.74 25.64
N ALA A 418 8.26 9.67 26.54
CA ALA A 418 8.08 11.10 26.35
C ALA A 418 9.29 11.79 25.68
N SER A 419 10.42 11.09 25.50
CA SER A 419 11.59 11.65 24.84
C SER A 419 11.67 11.21 23.38
N GLN A 420 12.21 12.07 22.52
CA GLN A 420 12.42 11.76 21.12
C GLN A 420 13.20 10.45 20.91
N TYR A 421 14.28 10.20 21.68
CA TYR A 421 15.07 8.97 21.56
C TYR A 421 14.31 7.74 22.07
N GLY A 422 13.51 7.89 23.12
CA GLY A 422 12.66 6.82 23.65
C GLY A 422 11.62 6.36 22.64
N LEU A 423 11.10 7.25 21.81
CA LEU A 423 10.14 6.95 20.74
C LEU A 423 10.72 6.10 19.60
N LEU A 424 12.03 5.88 19.54
CA LEU A 424 12.62 4.93 18.59
C LEU A 424 12.38 3.46 19.00
N ILE A 425 12.20 3.18 20.30
CA ILE A 425 11.96 1.82 20.81
C ILE A 425 10.63 1.24 20.26
N PRO A 426 9.51 1.95 20.32
CA PRO A 426 8.27 1.57 19.64
C PRO A 426 8.44 1.18 18.17
N MET A 427 9.33 1.85 17.44
CA MET A 427 9.53 1.59 16.01
C MET A 427 10.12 0.21 15.72
N ILE A 428 10.79 -0.43 16.69
CA ILE A 428 11.27 -1.81 16.55
C ILE A 428 10.09 -2.78 16.41
N GLY A 429 9.11 -2.70 17.32
CA GLY A 429 7.91 -3.53 17.27
C GLY A 429 7.07 -3.27 16.01
N LEU A 430 6.89 -1.99 15.66
CA LEU A 430 6.20 -1.59 14.43
C LEU A 430 6.94 -2.03 13.17
N GLY A 431 8.27 -2.01 13.16
CA GLY A 431 9.09 -2.52 12.05
C GLY A 431 8.98 -4.03 11.87
N MET A 432 8.97 -4.80 12.97
CA MET A 432 8.72 -6.25 12.94
C MET A 432 7.34 -6.56 12.38
N ALA A 433 6.31 -5.84 12.82
CA ALA A 433 4.94 -5.98 12.32
C ALA A 433 4.88 -5.63 10.82
N TRP A 434 5.48 -4.52 10.40
CA TRP A 434 5.51 -4.09 9.01
C TRP A 434 6.17 -5.12 8.09
N GLY A 435 7.37 -5.59 8.43
CA GLY A 435 8.06 -6.64 7.67
C GLY A 435 7.26 -7.95 7.60
N SER A 436 6.55 -8.28 8.68
CA SER A 436 5.67 -9.45 8.74
C SER A 436 4.41 -9.30 7.89
N ILE A 437 3.76 -8.14 7.89
CA ILE A 437 2.55 -7.84 7.11
C ILE A 437 2.84 -7.90 5.60
N LEU A 438 4.02 -7.48 5.20
CA LEU A 438 4.45 -7.51 3.80
C LEU A 438 4.81 -8.91 3.28
N ALA A 439 5.13 -9.86 4.17
CA ALA A 439 5.66 -11.16 3.76
C ALA A 439 4.76 -12.35 4.11
N LEU A 440 4.39 -12.50 5.39
CA LEU A 440 3.80 -13.75 5.88
C LEU A 440 2.37 -14.02 5.41
N PRO A 441 1.45 -13.04 5.33
CA PRO A 441 0.11 -13.28 4.79
C PRO A 441 0.14 -13.74 3.34
N TYR A 442 1.03 -13.16 2.54
CA TYR A 442 1.18 -13.54 1.13
C TYR A 442 1.79 -14.94 0.98
N ALA A 443 2.75 -15.31 1.84
CA ALA A 443 3.29 -16.68 1.86
C ALA A 443 2.20 -17.71 2.20
N ILE A 444 1.41 -17.47 3.26
CA ILE A 444 0.29 -18.36 3.63
C ILE A 444 -0.76 -18.43 2.52
N LEU A 445 -1.04 -17.30 1.87
CA LEU A 445 -2.00 -17.26 0.78
C LEU A 445 -1.49 -18.03 -0.44
N ALA A 446 -0.22 -17.86 -0.80
CA ALA A 446 0.40 -18.54 -1.94
C ALA A 446 0.38 -20.09 -1.76
N ASP A 447 0.62 -20.58 -0.53
CA ASP A 447 0.57 -22.00 -0.22
C ASP A 447 -0.87 -22.59 -0.28
N ALA A 448 -1.89 -21.73 -0.14
CA ALA A 448 -3.30 -22.15 -0.08
C ALA A 448 -4.05 -21.96 -1.40
N LEU A 449 -3.46 -21.32 -2.39
CA LEU A 449 -4.12 -20.97 -3.65
C LEU A 449 -3.68 -21.86 -4.81
N PRO A 450 -4.62 -22.24 -5.71
CA PRO A 450 -4.25 -22.88 -6.96
C PRO A 450 -3.43 -21.90 -7.84
N VAL A 451 -2.33 -22.37 -8.38
CA VAL A 451 -1.37 -21.56 -9.15
C VAL A 451 -2.04 -20.82 -10.30
N ARG A 452 -3.00 -21.46 -10.99
CA ARG A 452 -3.76 -20.88 -12.12
C ARG A 452 -4.58 -19.65 -11.74
N LYS A 453 -5.01 -19.52 -10.49
CA LYS A 453 -5.82 -18.38 -9.99
C LYS A 453 -5.03 -17.44 -9.06
N MET A 454 -3.74 -17.66 -8.92
CA MET A 454 -2.89 -16.91 -8.00
C MET A 454 -2.98 -15.39 -8.24
N GLY A 455 -2.86 -14.93 -9.49
CA GLY A 455 -2.90 -13.50 -9.82
C GLY A 455 -4.24 -12.84 -9.46
N ILE A 456 -5.36 -13.49 -9.78
CA ILE A 456 -6.70 -12.96 -9.47
C ILE A 456 -6.91 -12.87 -7.95
N TYR A 457 -6.58 -13.94 -7.22
CA TYR A 457 -6.76 -13.95 -5.77
C TYR A 457 -5.80 -13.00 -5.05
N MET A 458 -4.57 -12.81 -5.54
CA MET A 458 -3.66 -11.78 -5.02
C MET A 458 -4.22 -10.38 -5.26
N GLY A 459 -4.81 -10.13 -6.43
CA GLY A 459 -5.52 -8.89 -6.73
C GLY A 459 -6.72 -8.64 -5.80
N ILE A 460 -7.55 -9.68 -5.58
CA ILE A 460 -8.67 -9.61 -4.63
C ILE A 460 -8.18 -9.37 -3.19
N PHE A 461 -7.05 -9.96 -2.82
CA PHE A 461 -6.48 -9.76 -1.49
C PHE A 461 -6.08 -8.30 -1.22
N ASN A 462 -5.73 -7.53 -2.26
CA ASN A 462 -5.47 -6.10 -2.15
C ASN A 462 -6.72 -5.29 -1.75
N PHE A 463 -7.94 -5.76 -2.00
CA PHE A 463 -9.14 -5.10 -1.46
C PHE A 463 -9.13 -5.03 0.06
N PHE A 464 -8.58 -6.05 0.72
CA PHE A 464 -8.47 -6.07 2.18
C PHE A 464 -7.33 -5.20 2.72
N ILE A 465 -6.56 -4.58 1.84
CA ILE A 465 -5.61 -3.51 2.13
C ILE A 465 -6.30 -2.15 1.99
N VAL A 466 -7.08 -1.97 0.94
CA VAL A 466 -7.67 -0.68 0.58
C VAL A 466 -8.94 -0.37 1.37
N LEU A 467 -9.84 -1.36 1.53
CA LEU A 467 -11.10 -1.16 2.25
C LEU A 467 -10.93 -0.64 3.70
N PRO A 468 -10.00 -1.19 4.52
CA PRO A 468 -9.77 -0.66 5.87
C PRO A 468 -9.28 0.80 5.86
N GLN A 469 -8.50 1.20 4.87
CA GLN A 469 -8.02 2.58 4.74
C GLN A 469 -9.18 3.54 4.39
N ILE A 470 -10.09 3.11 3.50
CA ILE A 470 -11.32 3.88 3.21
C ILE A 470 -12.20 4.00 4.45
N LEU A 471 -12.34 2.91 5.22
CA LEU A 471 -13.08 2.93 6.47
C LEU A 471 -12.48 3.94 7.46
N VAL A 472 -11.18 3.87 7.71
CA VAL A 472 -10.48 4.83 8.60
C VAL A 472 -10.66 6.26 8.09
N GLY A 473 -10.46 6.49 6.79
CA GLY A 473 -10.61 7.82 6.18
C GLY A 473 -12.00 8.42 6.35
N GLY A 474 -13.05 7.58 6.27
CA GLY A 474 -14.43 8.04 6.41
C GLY A 474 -15.00 8.06 7.84
N THR A 475 -14.32 7.39 8.82
CA THR A 475 -14.88 7.25 10.17
C THR A 475 -14.01 7.80 11.29
N MET A 476 -12.69 7.80 11.12
CA MET A 476 -11.78 8.12 12.23
C MET A 476 -11.91 9.59 12.66
N GLY A 477 -12.09 10.51 11.72
CA GLY A 477 -12.34 11.93 12.03
C GLY A 477 -13.56 12.13 12.92
N PRO A 478 -14.76 11.67 12.50
CA PRO A 478 -15.97 11.71 13.33
C PRO A 478 -15.81 11.06 14.72
N ILE A 479 -15.17 9.88 14.77
CA ILE A 479 -14.91 9.19 16.04
C ILE A 479 -14.05 10.06 16.95
N MET A 480 -12.98 10.63 16.44
CA MET A 480 -12.07 11.46 17.23
C MET A 480 -12.75 12.74 17.71
N ARG A 481 -13.55 13.41 16.88
CA ARG A 481 -14.36 14.58 17.31
C ARG A 481 -15.31 14.23 18.46
N THR A 482 -16.00 13.10 18.38
CA THR A 482 -16.93 12.66 19.43
C THR A 482 -16.20 12.38 20.74
N LEU A 483 -14.97 11.88 20.68
CA LEU A 483 -14.18 11.50 21.85
C LEU A 483 -13.27 12.63 22.37
N GLU A 484 -13.15 13.73 21.65
CA GLU A 484 -12.18 14.80 21.90
C GLU A 484 -12.30 15.40 23.31
N THR A 485 -13.53 15.70 23.75
CA THR A 485 -13.76 16.34 25.04
C THR A 485 -13.93 15.35 26.20
N SER A 486 -14.36 14.13 25.93
CA SER A 486 -14.73 13.15 26.96
C SER A 486 -13.66 12.11 27.25
N VAL A 487 -13.03 11.58 26.23
CA VAL A 487 -12.11 10.43 26.35
C VAL A 487 -10.67 10.81 26.02
N ALA A 488 -10.44 11.60 24.98
CA ALA A 488 -9.09 11.93 24.52
C ALA A 488 -8.20 12.58 25.60
N PRO A 489 -8.71 13.46 26.49
CA PRO A 489 -7.88 14.04 27.55
C PRO A 489 -7.33 13.00 28.53
N MET A 490 -8.01 11.87 28.73
CA MET A 490 -7.56 10.77 29.59
C MET A 490 -6.34 10.04 29.03
N PHE A 491 -6.13 10.15 27.72
CA PHE A 491 -5.06 9.47 26.98
C PHE A 491 -4.02 10.44 26.37
N GLY A 492 -3.98 11.68 26.86
CA GLY A 492 -3.01 12.68 26.41
C GLY A 492 -3.42 13.44 25.13
N GLY A 493 -4.67 13.30 24.68
CA GLY A 493 -5.21 14.03 23.53
C GLY A 493 -5.60 13.15 22.35
N VAL A 494 -6.24 13.77 21.36
CA VAL A 494 -6.79 13.09 20.16
C VAL A 494 -5.75 12.25 19.42
N PRO A 495 -4.52 12.75 19.11
CA PRO A 495 -3.56 11.96 18.34
C PRO A 495 -3.10 10.69 19.07
N LEU A 496 -2.86 10.81 20.37
CA LEU A 496 -2.42 9.66 21.19
C LEU A 496 -3.53 8.63 21.36
N LEU A 497 -4.79 9.09 21.54
CA LEU A 497 -5.95 8.19 21.54
C LEU A 497 -6.08 7.45 20.20
N ALA A 498 -5.88 8.14 19.05
CA ALA A 498 -5.92 7.51 17.74
C ALA A 498 -4.86 6.40 17.60
N ILE A 499 -3.65 6.62 18.09
CA ILE A 499 -2.58 5.61 18.12
C ILE A 499 -3.01 4.36 18.91
N LEU A 500 -3.78 4.50 20.01
CA LEU A 500 -4.32 3.34 20.75
C LEU A 500 -5.37 2.55 19.95
N PHE A 501 -6.16 3.20 19.10
CA PHE A 501 -7.02 2.48 18.16
C PHE A 501 -6.18 1.62 17.19
N GLY A 502 -5.01 2.11 16.77
CA GLY A 502 -4.03 1.33 16.00
C GLY A 502 -3.54 0.10 16.77
N ALA A 503 -3.21 0.25 18.05
CA ALA A 503 -2.83 -0.85 18.93
C ALA A 503 -3.95 -1.89 19.06
N ALA A 504 -5.17 -1.44 19.34
CA ALA A 504 -6.34 -2.32 19.46
C ALA A 504 -6.59 -3.09 18.15
N SER A 505 -6.46 -2.42 17.01
CA SER A 505 -6.61 -3.04 15.70
C SER A 505 -5.58 -4.16 15.47
N PHE A 506 -4.31 -3.94 15.82
CA PHE A 506 -3.27 -4.97 15.72
C PHE A 506 -3.51 -6.15 16.68
N CYS A 507 -4.04 -5.89 17.89
CA CYS A 507 -4.46 -6.96 18.79
C CYS A 507 -5.59 -7.81 18.20
N VAL A 508 -6.59 -7.19 17.57
CA VAL A 508 -7.67 -7.90 16.88
C VAL A 508 -7.11 -8.71 15.71
N ALA A 509 -6.20 -8.15 14.92
CA ALA A 509 -5.52 -8.87 13.83
C ALA A 509 -4.74 -10.09 14.34
N ALA A 510 -3.98 -9.94 15.43
CA ALA A 510 -3.25 -11.01 16.06
C ALA A 510 -4.18 -12.13 16.59
N PHE A 511 -5.29 -11.74 17.21
CA PHE A 511 -6.33 -12.70 17.63
C PHE A 511 -6.98 -13.41 16.45
N ALA A 512 -7.34 -12.65 15.39
CA ALA A 512 -7.91 -13.23 14.17
C ALA A 512 -6.95 -14.25 13.52
N MET A 513 -5.63 -14.06 13.65
CA MET A 513 -4.64 -15.01 13.16
C MET A 513 -4.78 -16.38 13.82
N SER A 514 -5.34 -16.48 15.03
CA SER A 514 -5.60 -17.74 15.71
C SER A 514 -6.59 -18.65 14.96
N PHE A 515 -7.44 -18.10 14.12
CA PHE A 515 -8.42 -18.83 13.32
C PHE A 515 -7.91 -19.24 11.93
N VAL A 516 -6.75 -18.72 11.50
CA VAL A 516 -6.15 -19.09 10.22
C VAL A 516 -5.58 -20.50 10.33
N LYS A 517 -6.10 -21.43 9.54
CA LYS A 517 -5.56 -22.79 9.44
C LYS A 517 -4.45 -22.77 8.39
N VAL A 518 -3.24 -23.05 8.80
CA VAL A 518 -2.09 -23.31 7.92
C VAL A 518 -1.86 -24.81 7.95
N GLU A 519 -1.99 -25.47 6.83
CA GLU A 519 -1.61 -26.88 6.73
C GLU A 519 -0.10 -26.94 6.97
N ARG A 520 0.30 -27.80 7.92
CA ARG A 520 1.73 -28.03 8.16
C ARG A 520 2.24 -28.85 6.98
N GLY A 521 3.04 -28.22 6.11
CA GLY A 521 3.83 -28.96 5.14
C GLY A 521 4.92 -29.79 5.80
#